data_0611ab89acd2a8a3118be9af3e9688c1
#
_entry.id   0611ab89acd2a8a3118be9af3e9688c1
#
_cell.length_a   1.000
_cell.length_b   1.000
_cell.length_c   1.000
_cell.angle_alpha   90.00
_cell.angle_beta   90.00
_cell.angle_gamma   90.00
#
_symmetry.space_group_name_H-M   'P 1'
#
loop_
_entity.id
_entity.type
_entity.pdbx_description
1 polymer ?
#
loop_
_entity_poly.entity_id
_entity_poly.type
_entity_poly.pdbx_seq_one_letter_code
_entity_poly.pdbx_strand_id
1 'polypeptide(L)'
;MAISKPLYEMPQGIEMLAQQEAPIEIEIEDPESVSVGIGGVEIELTPEEPTEDTFDANLAEFMQEAELQKIASDIMELIEADINSRKDWVDTYVKGLDVLGLRYDEVTEPWDGACGVFSTLLTESAIRFQSESIMETFPAAGPVKTNIIGAWNPKVEEAAKRVQADMNYQLTDKMPEYRSEHERALWGVALAGSSFKKVYYDPSLERQVSFYVPAEDVILPDGVTNIRRTDRLTHMMRKTKNDIKRLQASGFYRDVELGEPDPSQTDIEKAKAQKEGQQPTKDERYQICEVHIEYDLPGYEEELPVPYVITIDKGTNKVLAIRRNYREDDPQKRARQHFVHYIYIPGFGAYGFGLIHIIGGYATAGTMLIRQLVDAGSLSNLPGGLKSRGLRIKGDDTPIAPGEWRDVDVPGGAIRDNILPLPYKEPSQVLLALLNQITEEARRLSGMADMKISDMSSQAPVGTTLALLERQLKTMGAVQARIHAAMKEEFKLLKEIIRDYTSPDYSYVPQDGTPQVKAEDYDIVEVIPVSDPNASTMAQRVVQYQAALQLAQGAPQLY
;
A
#
# COMPACT_ATOMS: atom_id res chain seq x y z
N MET A 1 -26.94 -10.95 -26.29
CA MET A 1 -28.19 -10.76 -25.56
C MET A 1 -27.89 -9.77 -24.44
N ALA A 2 -28.27 -8.51 -24.67
CA ALA A 2 -28.08 -7.45 -23.69
C ALA A 2 -29.29 -7.47 -22.75
N ILE A 3 -29.04 -7.71 -21.47
CA ILE A 3 -30.05 -7.59 -20.42
C ILE A 3 -29.98 -6.14 -19.94
N SER A 4 -30.89 -5.30 -20.43
CA SER A 4 -31.10 -3.97 -19.88
C SER A 4 -31.79 -4.10 -18.52
N LYS A 5 -31.08 -3.81 -17.44
CA LYS A 5 -31.71 -3.51 -16.16
C LYS A 5 -32.18 -2.04 -16.20
N PRO A 6 -33.38 -1.71 -15.67
CA PRO A 6 -33.85 -0.33 -15.58
C PRO A 6 -32.97 0.44 -14.58
N LEU A 7 -32.56 1.64 -14.95
CA LEU A 7 -31.55 2.46 -14.28
C LEU A 7 -32.07 3.28 -13.09
N TYR A 8 -33.35 3.14 -12.72
CA TYR A 8 -33.94 3.87 -11.59
C TYR A 8 -34.96 3.01 -10.83
N GLU A 9 -34.72 2.74 -9.58
CA GLU A 9 -35.77 2.49 -8.60
C GLU A 9 -36.37 3.86 -8.23
N MET A 10 -37.63 4.09 -8.56
CA MET A 10 -38.30 5.33 -8.20
C MET A 10 -38.51 5.41 -6.68
N PRO A 11 -38.34 6.58 -6.04
CA PRO A 11 -38.65 6.76 -4.63
C PRO A 11 -40.09 6.33 -4.32
N GLN A 12 -40.32 5.65 -3.20
CA GLN A 12 -41.62 5.10 -2.79
C GLN A 12 -42.79 6.11 -2.80
N GLY A 13 -42.49 7.42 -2.73
CA GLY A 13 -43.48 8.48 -2.85
C GLY A 13 -44.08 8.63 -4.27
N ILE A 14 -43.35 8.22 -5.31
CA ILE A 14 -43.83 8.33 -6.71
C ILE A 14 -44.68 7.12 -7.09
N GLU A 15 -44.43 5.94 -6.50
CA GLU A 15 -45.29 4.76 -6.72
C GLU A 15 -46.74 4.97 -6.24
N MET A 16 -46.94 5.70 -5.13
CA MET A 16 -48.31 6.03 -4.65
C MET A 16 -49.05 7.03 -5.54
N LEU A 17 -48.34 7.90 -6.27
CA LEU A 17 -48.92 8.87 -7.19
C LEU A 17 -49.17 8.27 -8.58
N ALA A 18 -48.40 7.27 -9.00
CA ALA A 18 -48.58 6.57 -10.26
C ALA A 18 -49.86 5.66 -10.32
N GLN A 19 -50.52 5.44 -9.17
CA GLN A 19 -51.80 4.73 -9.10
C GLN A 19 -53.04 5.61 -9.37
N GLN A 20 -52.87 6.93 -9.50
CA GLN A 20 -53.92 7.82 -9.97
C GLN A 20 -53.65 8.09 -11.45
N GLU A 21 -54.64 7.78 -12.32
CA GLU A 21 -54.61 7.96 -13.78
C GLU A 21 -54.55 9.45 -14.20
N ALA A 22 -53.56 10.22 -13.73
CA ALA A 22 -53.34 11.60 -14.17
C ALA A 22 -52.22 11.62 -15.22
N PRO A 23 -52.35 12.36 -16.32
CA PRO A 23 -51.29 12.48 -17.32
C PRO A 23 -50.05 13.14 -16.68
N ILE A 24 -48.90 12.53 -16.89
CA ILE A 24 -47.59 13.09 -16.48
C ILE A 24 -47.10 13.90 -17.67
N GLU A 25 -47.06 15.21 -17.53
CA GLU A 25 -46.46 16.11 -18.52
C GLU A 25 -45.00 16.39 -18.08
N ILE A 26 -44.07 16.11 -18.97
CA ILE A 26 -42.63 16.39 -18.76
C ILE A 26 -42.27 17.48 -19.76
N GLU A 27 -42.03 18.68 -19.28
CA GLU A 27 -41.45 19.77 -20.06
C GLU A 27 -39.98 19.93 -19.74
N ILE A 28 -39.15 19.94 -20.77
CA ILE A 28 -37.70 20.21 -20.67
C ILE A 28 -37.50 21.57 -21.34
N GLU A 29 -37.54 22.63 -20.54
CA GLU A 29 -37.30 24.00 -21.04
C GLU A 29 -35.82 24.33 -21.13
N ASP A 30 -34.98 23.68 -20.31
CA ASP A 30 -33.54 23.88 -20.29
C ASP A 30 -32.84 22.52 -20.11
N PRO A 31 -31.67 22.26 -20.73
CA PRO A 31 -30.96 20.99 -20.55
C PRO A 31 -30.50 20.73 -19.10
N GLU A 32 -30.56 21.71 -18.23
CA GLU A 32 -30.16 21.62 -16.82
C GLU A 32 -31.33 21.53 -15.82
N SER A 33 -32.59 21.71 -16.26
CA SER A 33 -33.79 21.59 -15.41
C SER A 33 -34.87 20.72 -16.03
N VAL A 34 -35.48 19.85 -15.22
CA VAL A 34 -36.60 19.01 -15.64
C VAL A 34 -37.80 19.33 -14.74
N SER A 35 -38.86 19.90 -15.30
CA SER A 35 -40.12 20.06 -14.58
C SER A 35 -41.02 18.85 -14.81
N VAL A 36 -41.57 18.28 -13.74
CA VAL A 36 -42.51 17.16 -13.78
C VAL A 36 -43.85 17.61 -13.22
N GLY A 37 -44.83 17.75 -14.09
CA GLY A 37 -46.22 18.08 -13.70
C GLY A 37 -46.98 16.80 -13.36
N ILE A 38 -47.44 16.66 -12.11
CA ILE A 38 -48.31 15.56 -11.69
C ILE A 38 -49.55 16.14 -11.02
N GLY A 39 -50.69 16.07 -11.70
CA GLY A 39 -51.98 16.44 -11.11
C GLY A 39 -52.12 17.92 -10.69
N GLY A 40 -51.43 18.85 -11.37
CA GLY A 40 -51.49 20.29 -11.09
C GLY A 40 -50.47 20.77 -10.04
N VAL A 41 -49.52 19.94 -9.69
CA VAL A 41 -48.33 20.33 -8.87
C VAL A 41 -47.13 20.22 -9.79
N GLU A 42 -46.48 21.33 -10.03
CA GLU A 42 -45.24 21.41 -10.79
C GLU A 42 -44.07 21.21 -9.79
N ILE A 43 -43.28 20.16 -10.00
CA ILE A 43 -42.09 19.89 -9.23
C ILE A 43 -40.91 20.19 -10.14
N GLU A 44 -40.25 21.28 -9.89
CA GLU A 44 -39.02 21.67 -10.57
C GLU A 44 -37.84 20.92 -9.92
N LEU A 45 -37.24 19.96 -10.65
CA LEU A 45 -36.06 19.25 -10.26
C LEU A 45 -34.84 19.98 -10.85
N THR A 46 -34.53 21.14 -10.33
CA THR A 46 -33.23 21.79 -10.54
C THR A 46 -32.23 21.20 -9.55
N PRO A 47 -31.07 20.73 -10.00
CA PRO A 47 -29.96 20.50 -9.07
C PRO A 47 -29.70 21.84 -8.37
N GLU A 48 -29.76 21.89 -7.05
CA GLU A 48 -29.32 23.08 -6.31
C GLU A 48 -27.86 23.32 -6.68
N GLU A 49 -27.59 24.44 -7.38
CA GLU A 49 -26.20 24.86 -7.59
C GLU A 49 -25.56 25.07 -6.21
N PRO A 50 -24.35 24.53 -5.98
CA PRO A 50 -23.65 24.71 -4.72
C PRO A 50 -23.44 26.22 -4.49
N THR A 51 -24.05 26.75 -3.45
CA THR A 51 -23.83 28.14 -3.03
C THR A 51 -22.61 28.21 -2.12
N GLU A 52 -21.99 29.38 -2.01
CA GLU A 52 -20.85 29.64 -1.11
C GLU A 52 -21.12 29.22 0.34
N ASP A 53 -22.40 29.27 0.75
CA ASP A 53 -22.87 28.91 2.09
C ASP A 53 -22.94 27.39 2.31
N THR A 54 -22.84 26.56 1.25
CA THR A 54 -22.86 25.10 1.40
C THR A 54 -21.56 24.61 2.02
N PHE A 55 -21.64 23.86 3.14
CA PHE A 55 -20.45 23.40 3.87
C PHE A 55 -19.48 22.59 3.00
N ASP A 56 -20.01 21.72 2.14
CA ASP A 56 -19.22 20.84 1.26
C ASP A 56 -18.86 21.48 -0.09
N ALA A 57 -19.16 22.77 -0.30
CA ALA A 57 -18.85 23.47 -1.55
C ALA A 57 -17.36 23.51 -1.84
N ASN A 58 -17.01 23.58 -3.13
CA ASN A 58 -15.66 23.86 -3.57
C ASN A 58 -15.37 25.36 -3.47
N LEU A 59 -14.74 25.80 -2.40
CA LEU A 59 -14.48 27.23 -2.14
C LEU A 59 -13.64 27.89 -3.25
N ALA A 60 -12.85 27.12 -4.00
CA ALA A 60 -12.06 27.63 -5.10
C ALA A 60 -12.90 28.21 -6.25
N GLU A 61 -14.19 27.89 -6.34
CA GLU A 61 -15.09 28.44 -7.36
C GLU A 61 -15.50 29.88 -7.05
N PHE A 62 -15.51 30.26 -5.77
CA PHE A 62 -15.98 31.57 -5.31
C PHE A 62 -14.82 32.56 -5.08
N MET A 63 -13.56 32.10 -5.14
CA MET A 63 -12.38 32.91 -4.89
C MET A 63 -11.82 33.57 -6.15
N GLN A 64 -11.15 34.71 -5.99
CA GLN A 64 -10.49 35.40 -7.10
C GLN A 64 -9.25 34.63 -7.58
N GLU A 65 -9.00 34.62 -8.88
CA GLU A 65 -7.87 33.92 -9.49
C GLU A 65 -6.49 34.37 -8.93
N ALA A 66 -6.35 35.66 -8.60
CA ALA A 66 -5.12 36.18 -8.02
C ALA A 66 -4.84 35.62 -6.61
N GLU A 67 -5.87 35.41 -5.81
CA GLU A 67 -5.77 34.80 -4.48
C GLU A 67 -5.43 33.31 -4.60
N LEU A 68 -6.11 32.60 -5.52
CA LEU A 68 -5.82 31.19 -5.80
C LEU A 68 -4.40 30.97 -6.28
N GLN A 69 -3.87 31.84 -7.14
CA GLN A 69 -2.47 31.76 -7.59
C GLN A 69 -1.48 31.96 -6.44
N LYS A 70 -1.79 32.89 -5.53
CA LYS A 70 -0.95 33.11 -4.34
C LYS A 70 -0.95 31.87 -3.45
N ILE A 71 -2.13 31.30 -3.14
CA ILE A 71 -2.28 30.08 -2.35
C ILE A 71 -1.51 28.93 -3.01
N ALA A 72 -1.67 28.74 -4.32
CA ALA A 72 -0.95 27.71 -5.05
C ALA A 72 0.56 27.86 -4.95
N SER A 73 1.08 29.11 -5.12
CA SER A 73 2.51 29.39 -5.03
C SER A 73 3.07 29.10 -3.64
N ASP A 74 2.39 29.60 -2.60
CA ASP A 74 2.81 29.41 -1.20
C ASP A 74 2.84 27.92 -0.83
N ILE A 75 1.81 27.15 -1.21
CA ILE A 75 1.73 25.71 -0.92
C ILE A 75 2.75 24.92 -1.74
N MET A 76 2.96 25.25 -3.02
CA MET A 76 3.93 24.53 -3.85
C MET A 76 5.36 24.72 -3.36
N GLU A 77 5.73 25.92 -2.86
CA GLU A 77 7.04 26.15 -2.24
C GLU A 77 7.24 25.23 -1.02
N LEU A 78 6.20 25.07 -0.19
CA LEU A 78 6.24 24.16 0.95
C LEU A 78 6.38 22.70 0.53
N ILE A 79 5.66 22.27 -0.52
CA ILE A 79 5.74 20.90 -1.04
C ILE A 79 7.14 20.61 -1.60
N GLU A 80 7.74 21.55 -2.34
CA GLU A 80 9.09 21.40 -2.87
C GLU A 80 10.14 21.28 -1.77
N ALA A 81 10.01 22.08 -0.71
CA ALA A 81 10.86 21.95 0.47
C ALA A 81 10.74 20.57 1.11
N ASP A 82 9.52 20.05 1.25
CA ASP A 82 9.26 18.72 1.81
C ASP A 82 9.80 17.59 0.92
N ILE A 83 9.68 17.71 -0.41
CA ILE A 83 10.27 16.76 -1.37
C ILE A 83 11.79 16.72 -1.22
N ASN A 84 12.42 17.91 -1.14
CA ASN A 84 13.86 18.02 -1.01
C ASN A 84 14.38 17.46 0.33
N SER A 85 13.62 17.64 1.41
CA SER A 85 14.00 17.14 2.75
C SER A 85 14.14 15.62 2.82
N ARG A 86 13.40 14.86 1.99
CA ARG A 86 13.41 13.38 1.97
C ARG A 86 14.27 12.75 0.87
N LYS A 87 15.10 13.52 0.19
CA LYS A 87 15.90 13.04 -0.96
C LYS A 87 16.77 11.83 -0.61
N ASP A 88 17.45 11.84 0.53
CA ASP A 88 18.30 10.72 0.97
C ASP A 88 17.49 9.45 1.23
N TRP A 89 16.25 9.58 1.70
CA TRP A 89 15.33 8.46 1.86
C TRP A 89 14.96 7.87 0.49
N VAL A 90 14.66 8.73 -0.50
CA VAL A 90 14.37 8.31 -1.89
C VAL A 90 15.55 7.56 -2.48
N ASP A 91 16.76 8.10 -2.37
CA ASP A 91 18.00 7.48 -2.87
C ASP A 91 18.25 6.10 -2.23
N THR A 92 17.99 5.97 -0.94
CA THR A 92 18.11 4.70 -0.22
C THR A 92 17.08 3.69 -0.71
N TYR A 93 15.84 4.13 -0.94
CA TYR A 93 14.78 3.28 -1.43
C TYR A 93 15.04 2.79 -2.87
N VAL A 94 15.49 3.67 -3.77
CA VAL A 94 15.86 3.31 -5.15
C VAL A 94 16.97 2.26 -5.16
N LYS A 95 18.05 2.48 -4.38
CA LYS A 95 19.14 1.48 -4.22
C LYS A 95 18.63 0.15 -3.68
N GLY A 96 17.66 0.20 -2.75
CA GLY A 96 17.03 -1.00 -2.21
C GLY A 96 16.21 -1.77 -3.25
N LEU A 97 15.49 -1.07 -4.11
CA LEU A 97 14.76 -1.69 -5.22
C LEU A 97 15.71 -2.40 -6.20
N ASP A 98 16.92 -1.85 -6.42
CA ASP A 98 17.92 -2.49 -7.27
C ASP A 98 18.40 -3.83 -6.75
N VAL A 99 18.44 -3.99 -5.44
CA VAL A 99 18.90 -5.23 -4.78
C VAL A 99 17.84 -6.35 -4.76
N LEU A 100 16.58 -6.05 -5.06
CA LEU A 100 15.51 -7.07 -5.10
C LEU A 100 15.76 -8.16 -6.14
N GLY A 101 16.50 -7.87 -7.23
CA GLY A 101 16.88 -8.89 -8.21
C GLY A 101 15.70 -9.53 -8.96
N LEU A 102 14.58 -8.84 -9.10
CA LEU A 102 13.36 -9.34 -9.75
C LEU A 102 13.47 -9.38 -11.29
N ARG A 103 14.54 -8.81 -11.85
CA ARG A 103 14.79 -8.77 -13.28
C ARG A 103 16.00 -9.61 -13.64
N TYR A 104 15.92 -10.31 -14.77
CA TYR A 104 17.07 -10.94 -15.39
C TYR A 104 17.81 -9.90 -16.24
N ASP A 105 19.03 -9.55 -15.85
CA ASP A 105 19.89 -8.62 -16.59
C ASP A 105 21.07 -9.38 -17.17
N GLU A 106 21.35 -9.16 -18.46
CA GLU A 106 22.62 -9.54 -19.04
C GLU A 106 23.71 -8.59 -18.51
N VAL A 107 24.73 -9.17 -17.89
CA VAL A 107 25.83 -8.40 -17.30
C VAL A 107 26.99 -8.38 -18.28
N THR A 108 27.39 -7.18 -18.67
CA THR A 108 28.49 -6.93 -19.60
C THR A 108 29.79 -6.51 -18.90
N GLU A 109 29.71 -6.19 -17.61
CA GLU A 109 30.85 -5.81 -16.77
C GLU A 109 31.07 -6.84 -15.67
N PRO A 110 32.33 -7.27 -15.40
CA PRO A 110 33.60 -6.84 -16.01
C PRO A 110 33.89 -7.43 -17.39
N TRP A 111 33.06 -8.35 -17.90
CA TRP A 111 33.12 -8.91 -19.28
C TRP A 111 31.72 -9.37 -19.70
N ASP A 112 31.51 -9.50 -21.00
CA ASP A 112 30.25 -10.01 -21.57
C ASP A 112 29.99 -11.45 -21.11
N GLY A 113 28.83 -11.66 -20.45
CA GLY A 113 28.46 -12.94 -19.87
C GLY A 113 28.98 -13.18 -18.45
N ALA A 114 29.40 -12.12 -17.74
CA ALA A 114 29.66 -12.17 -16.30
C ALA A 114 28.39 -12.56 -15.51
N CYS A 115 28.56 -13.04 -14.28
CA CYS A 115 27.45 -13.51 -13.46
C CYS A 115 26.48 -12.37 -13.10
N GLY A 116 25.21 -12.48 -13.56
CA GLY A 116 24.12 -11.53 -13.27
C GLY A 116 23.25 -11.90 -12.06
N VAL A 117 23.60 -12.94 -11.30
CA VAL A 117 22.79 -13.43 -10.18
C VAL A 117 22.73 -12.42 -9.03
N PHE A 118 21.54 -12.27 -8.44
CA PHE A 118 21.30 -11.48 -7.24
C PHE A 118 21.05 -12.39 -6.02
N SER A 119 21.40 -11.90 -4.85
CA SER A 119 21.01 -12.54 -3.60
C SER A 119 19.51 -12.36 -3.35
N THR A 120 18.79 -13.45 -3.11
CA THR A 120 17.32 -13.44 -2.91
C THR A 120 16.91 -13.07 -1.48
N LEU A 121 17.85 -12.75 -0.59
CA LEU A 121 17.59 -12.52 0.84
C LEU A 121 16.51 -11.47 1.11
N LEU A 122 16.58 -10.33 0.44
CA LEU A 122 15.62 -9.25 0.64
C LEU A 122 14.22 -9.64 0.13
N THR A 123 14.17 -10.23 -1.06
CA THR A 123 12.92 -10.66 -1.71
C THR A 123 12.26 -11.79 -0.94
N GLU A 124 13.03 -12.81 -0.52
CA GLU A 124 12.56 -13.93 0.32
C GLU A 124 11.94 -13.41 1.62
N SER A 125 12.63 -12.44 2.29
CA SER A 125 12.16 -11.84 3.53
C SER A 125 10.84 -11.08 3.34
N ALA A 126 10.74 -10.30 2.27
CA ALA A 126 9.54 -9.50 1.98
C ALA A 126 8.34 -10.38 1.63
N ILE A 127 8.54 -11.41 0.78
CA ILE A 127 7.48 -12.36 0.39
C ILE A 127 6.97 -13.13 1.62
N ARG A 128 7.88 -13.61 2.46
CA ARG A 128 7.51 -14.35 3.67
C ARG A 128 6.68 -13.48 4.62
N PHE A 129 7.14 -12.28 4.90
CA PHE A 129 6.42 -11.33 5.74
C PHE A 129 5.02 -11.05 5.19
N GLN A 130 4.89 -10.74 3.89
CA GLN A 130 3.60 -10.49 3.25
C GLN A 130 2.68 -11.70 3.38
N SER A 131 3.18 -12.91 3.08
CA SER A 131 2.38 -14.13 3.10
C SER A 131 1.90 -14.50 4.51
N GLU A 132 2.74 -14.35 5.52
CA GLU A 132 2.36 -14.59 6.92
C GLU A 132 1.36 -13.54 7.40
N SER A 133 1.61 -12.25 7.10
CA SER A 133 0.76 -11.16 7.53
C SER A 133 -0.61 -11.17 6.89
N ILE A 134 -0.73 -11.51 5.59
CA ILE A 134 -2.06 -11.57 4.95
C ILE A 134 -2.93 -12.70 5.50
N MET A 135 -2.33 -13.85 5.80
CA MET A 135 -3.05 -14.98 6.40
C MET A 135 -3.58 -14.63 7.79
N GLU A 136 -2.83 -13.83 8.54
CA GLU A 136 -3.21 -13.41 9.88
C GLU A 136 -4.24 -12.28 9.86
N THR A 137 -4.03 -11.27 9.02
CA THR A 137 -4.88 -10.05 8.96
C THR A 137 -6.17 -10.25 8.18
N PHE A 138 -6.22 -11.23 7.25
CA PHE A 138 -7.38 -11.49 6.41
C PHE A 138 -7.78 -12.96 6.41
N PRO A 139 -8.26 -13.51 7.54
CA PRO A 139 -8.71 -14.90 7.63
C PRO A 139 -10.00 -15.12 6.82
N ALA A 140 -10.33 -16.38 6.53
CA ALA A 140 -11.50 -16.75 5.73
C ALA A 140 -12.86 -16.32 6.35
N ALA A 141 -12.90 -16.11 7.67
CA ALA A 141 -14.09 -15.61 8.37
C ALA A 141 -14.28 -14.08 8.26
N GLY A 142 -13.38 -13.39 7.56
CA GLY A 142 -13.33 -11.94 7.44
C GLY A 142 -12.38 -11.29 8.45
N PRO A 143 -11.89 -10.07 8.13
CA PRO A 143 -10.86 -9.38 8.92
C PRO A 143 -11.39 -8.68 10.18
N VAL A 144 -12.71 -8.52 10.32
CA VAL A 144 -13.33 -7.68 11.35
C VAL A 144 -13.94 -8.50 12.46
N LYS A 145 -13.68 -8.07 13.69
CA LYS A 145 -14.34 -8.52 14.92
C LYS A 145 -14.87 -7.31 15.68
N THR A 146 -15.94 -7.48 16.42
CA THR A 146 -16.50 -6.45 17.27
C THR A 146 -16.07 -6.62 18.72
N ASN A 147 -15.96 -5.51 19.44
CA ASN A 147 -15.68 -5.47 20.87
C ASN A 147 -16.75 -4.63 21.58
N ILE A 148 -17.34 -5.17 22.63
CA ILE A 148 -18.32 -4.47 23.44
C ILE A 148 -17.57 -3.84 24.61
N ILE A 149 -17.62 -2.50 24.68
CA ILE A 149 -17.02 -1.73 25.77
C ILE A 149 -18.13 -1.33 26.75
N GLY A 150 -17.97 -1.70 28.01
CA GLY A 150 -18.92 -1.36 29.05
C GLY A 150 -19.79 -2.52 29.54
N ALA A 151 -20.99 -2.20 30.07
CA ALA A 151 -21.89 -3.21 30.62
C ALA A 151 -22.46 -4.10 29.51
N TRP A 152 -22.39 -5.40 29.71
CA TRP A 152 -22.98 -6.37 28.80
C TRP A 152 -24.52 -6.24 28.78
N ASN A 153 -25.07 -6.19 27.57
CA ASN A 153 -26.50 -6.18 27.30
C ASN A 153 -26.77 -7.09 26.08
N PRO A 154 -27.77 -8.01 26.12
CA PRO A 154 -28.13 -8.84 25.00
C PRO A 154 -28.39 -8.08 23.69
N LYS A 155 -29.00 -6.90 23.73
CA LYS A 155 -29.23 -6.04 22.58
C LYS A 155 -27.93 -5.57 21.92
N VAL A 156 -26.94 -5.18 22.74
CA VAL A 156 -25.62 -4.75 22.27
C VAL A 156 -24.85 -5.94 21.67
N GLU A 157 -25.01 -7.13 22.23
CA GLU A 157 -24.40 -8.35 21.66
C GLU A 157 -24.98 -8.70 20.28
N GLU A 158 -26.29 -8.57 20.11
CA GLU A 158 -26.96 -8.78 18.81
C GLU A 158 -26.52 -7.73 17.80
N ALA A 159 -26.48 -6.43 18.17
CA ALA A 159 -25.94 -5.36 17.36
C ALA A 159 -24.48 -5.62 16.95
N ALA A 160 -23.65 -6.09 17.89
CA ALA A 160 -22.27 -6.43 17.64
C ALA A 160 -22.11 -7.54 16.59
N LYS A 161 -22.96 -8.56 16.63
CA LYS A 161 -22.98 -9.64 15.62
C LYS A 161 -23.42 -9.12 14.24
N ARG A 162 -24.42 -8.22 14.17
CA ARG A 162 -24.87 -7.60 12.93
C ARG A 162 -23.78 -6.71 12.32
N VAL A 163 -23.18 -5.82 13.13
CA VAL A 163 -22.09 -4.95 12.68
C VAL A 163 -20.89 -5.77 12.19
N GLN A 164 -20.52 -6.83 12.90
CA GLN A 164 -19.43 -7.71 12.47
C GLN A 164 -19.74 -8.38 11.13
N ALA A 165 -20.95 -8.89 10.96
CA ALA A 165 -21.36 -9.54 9.70
C ALA A 165 -21.41 -8.54 8.55
N ASP A 166 -21.95 -7.33 8.79
CA ASP A 166 -22.05 -6.28 7.79
C ASP A 166 -20.67 -5.74 7.39
N MET A 167 -19.81 -5.41 8.34
CA MET A 167 -18.46 -4.93 8.01
C MET A 167 -17.63 -5.97 7.26
N ASN A 168 -17.73 -7.24 7.62
CA ASN A 168 -17.06 -8.29 6.86
C ASN A 168 -17.63 -8.39 5.45
N TYR A 169 -18.96 -8.33 5.26
CA TYR A 169 -19.60 -8.27 3.95
C TYR A 169 -19.15 -7.06 3.13
N GLN A 170 -19.07 -5.88 3.75
CA GLN A 170 -18.58 -4.67 3.09
C GLN A 170 -17.15 -4.84 2.59
N LEU A 171 -16.25 -5.42 3.39
CA LEU A 171 -14.83 -5.57 3.06
C LEU A 171 -14.53 -6.73 2.10
N THR A 172 -15.37 -7.79 2.08
CA THR A 172 -15.13 -8.96 1.21
C THR A 172 -15.89 -8.92 -0.10
N ASP A 173 -17.14 -8.44 -0.08
CA ASP A 173 -18.05 -8.50 -1.22
C ASP A 173 -18.28 -7.14 -1.88
N LYS A 174 -18.52 -6.09 -1.08
CA LYS A 174 -18.75 -4.73 -1.63
C LYS A 174 -17.46 -4.04 -2.07
N MET A 175 -16.33 -4.37 -1.45
CA MET A 175 -14.99 -3.84 -1.78
C MET A 175 -14.08 -4.96 -2.28
N PRO A 176 -14.28 -5.49 -3.50
CA PRO A 176 -13.51 -6.63 -4.01
C PRO A 176 -12.00 -6.33 -4.12
N GLU A 177 -11.64 -5.06 -4.27
CA GLU A 177 -10.24 -4.60 -4.31
C GLU A 177 -9.56 -4.59 -2.94
N TYR A 178 -10.31 -4.58 -1.83
CA TYR A 178 -9.76 -4.37 -0.49
C TYR A 178 -8.61 -5.33 -0.14
N ARG A 179 -8.77 -6.61 -0.43
CA ARG A 179 -7.75 -7.62 -0.16
C ARG A 179 -6.48 -7.38 -0.96
N SER A 180 -6.60 -7.12 -2.26
CA SER A 180 -5.45 -6.87 -3.12
C SER A 180 -4.71 -5.59 -2.74
N GLU A 181 -5.43 -4.54 -2.35
CA GLU A 181 -4.84 -3.30 -1.85
C GLU A 181 -4.15 -3.50 -0.49
N HIS A 182 -4.71 -4.36 0.38
CA HIS A 182 -4.07 -4.72 1.64
C HIS A 182 -2.79 -5.54 1.44
N GLU A 183 -2.77 -6.50 0.49
CA GLU A 183 -1.57 -7.24 0.12
C GLU A 183 -0.46 -6.33 -0.41
N ARG A 184 -0.80 -5.34 -1.24
CA ARG A 184 0.14 -4.31 -1.71
C ARG A 184 0.67 -3.45 -0.57
N ALA A 185 -0.20 -3.05 0.36
CA ALA A 185 0.21 -2.27 1.53
C ALA A 185 1.18 -3.05 2.42
N LEU A 186 0.96 -4.35 2.64
CA LEU A 186 1.87 -5.21 3.38
C LEU A 186 3.23 -5.37 2.70
N TRP A 187 3.25 -5.49 1.36
CA TRP A 187 4.49 -5.50 0.58
C TRP A 187 5.25 -4.18 0.72
N GLY A 188 4.55 -3.05 0.54
CA GLY A 188 5.13 -1.71 0.67
C GLY A 188 5.71 -1.45 2.05
N VAL A 189 4.99 -1.84 3.11
CA VAL A 189 5.44 -1.68 4.50
C VAL A 189 6.69 -2.51 4.78
N ALA A 190 6.76 -3.73 4.25
CA ALA A 190 7.93 -4.59 4.42
C ALA A 190 9.19 -3.96 3.79
N LEU A 191 9.09 -3.45 2.57
CA LEU A 191 10.22 -2.89 1.85
C LEU A 191 10.62 -1.50 2.34
N ALA A 192 9.71 -0.54 2.24
CA ALA A 192 9.97 0.87 2.53
C ALA A 192 9.96 1.19 4.04
N GLY A 193 9.33 0.33 4.86
CA GLY A 193 9.12 0.57 6.29
C GLY A 193 7.88 1.37 6.61
N SER A 194 7.28 2.00 5.61
CA SER A 194 6.03 2.76 5.69
C SER A 194 5.16 2.46 4.49
N SER A 195 3.87 2.36 4.71
CA SER A 195 2.85 2.43 3.67
C SER A 195 1.61 3.12 4.22
N PHE A 196 0.79 3.64 3.34
CA PHE A 196 -0.42 4.35 3.75
C PHE A 196 -1.63 3.72 3.10
N LYS A 197 -2.78 3.84 3.74
CA LYS A 197 -4.07 3.61 3.12
C LYS A 197 -4.89 4.88 3.21
N LYS A 198 -5.52 5.27 2.10
CA LYS A 198 -6.46 6.37 2.05
C LYS A 198 -7.88 5.84 2.13
N VAL A 199 -8.63 6.34 3.10
CA VAL A 199 -10.00 5.90 3.40
C VAL A 199 -10.94 7.06 3.21
N TYR A 200 -11.92 6.92 2.33
CA TYR A 200 -12.92 7.94 2.05
C TYR A 200 -14.20 7.34 1.45
N TYR A 201 -15.25 8.14 1.35
CA TYR A 201 -16.44 7.80 0.59
C TYR A 201 -16.27 8.24 -0.87
N ASP A 202 -16.51 7.34 -1.81
CA ASP A 202 -16.46 7.64 -3.24
C ASP A 202 -17.89 7.80 -3.78
N PRO A 203 -18.31 9.03 -4.15
CA PRO A 203 -19.64 9.27 -4.66
C PRO A 203 -19.93 8.57 -6.00
N SER A 204 -18.89 8.33 -6.80
CA SER A 204 -19.04 7.66 -8.11
C SER A 204 -19.30 6.17 -7.98
N LEU A 205 -18.85 5.56 -6.88
CA LEU A 205 -19.06 4.16 -6.53
C LEU A 205 -20.16 3.98 -5.49
N GLU A 206 -20.68 5.09 -4.94
CA GLU A 206 -21.70 5.12 -3.87
C GLU A 206 -21.35 4.25 -2.66
N ARG A 207 -20.04 4.16 -2.34
CA ARG A 207 -19.54 3.34 -1.24
C ARG A 207 -18.22 3.86 -0.67
N GLN A 208 -17.88 3.35 0.51
CA GLN A 208 -16.55 3.53 1.10
C GLN A 208 -15.47 2.84 0.27
N VAL A 209 -14.28 3.41 0.27
CA VAL A 209 -13.09 2.85 -0.34
C VAL A 209 -11.90 2.94 0.61
N SER A 210 -10.98 1.98 0.50
CA SER A 210 -9.70 1.98 1.18
C SER A 210 -8.67 1.42 0.21
N PHE A 211 -7.78 2.27 -0.28
CA PHE A 211 -6.75 1.85 -1.23
C PHE A 211 -5.34 2.16 -0.73
N TYR A 212 -4.41 1.39 -1.21
CA TYR A 212 -3.00 1.53 -0.89
C TYR A 212 -2.41 2.78 -1.52
N VAL A 213 -1.67 3.54 -0.72
CA VAL A 213 -0.86 4.67 -1.16
C VAL A 213 0.59 4.39 -0.75
N PRO A 214 1.50 4.26 -1.71
CA PRO A 214 2.89 4.01 -1.41
C PRO A 214 3.54 5.19 -0.68
N ALA A 215 4.60 4.91 0.08
CA ALA A 215 5.26 5.94 0.91
C ALA A 215 5.88 7.07 0.09
N GLU A 216 6.25 6.80 -1.17
CA GLU A 216 6.75 7.82 -2.08
C GLU A 216 5.71 8.86 -2.50
N ASP A 217 4.42 8.49 -2.50
CA ASP A 217 3.32 9.37 -2.91
C ASP A 217 2.76 10.19 -1.75
N VAL A 218 3.14 9.88 -0.51
CA VAL A 218 2.78 10.65 0.68
C VAL A 218 3.99 11.45 1.14
N ILE A 219 3.90 12.77 1.07
CA ILE A 219 4.96 13.71 1.42
C ILE A 219 4.60 14.36 2.74
N LEU A 220 5.53 14.34 3.69
CA LEU A 220 5.38 14.88 5.03
C LEU A 220 6.49 15.90 5.28
N PRO A 221 6.23 16.97 6.06
CA PRO A 221 7.23 17.92 6.48
C PRO A 221 8.36 17.28 7.28
N ASP A 222 9.54 17.87 7.23
CA ASP A 222 10.65 17.46 8.09
C ASP A 222 10.31 17.66 9.57
N GLY A 223 10.85 16.79 10.43
CA GLY A 223 10.63 16.83 11.88
C GLY A 223 9.29 16.25 12.37
N VAL A 224 8.39 15.88 11.48
CA VAL A 224 7.12 15.21 11.85
C VAL A 224 7.39 13.75 12.25
N THR A 225 6.79 13.33 13.35
CA THR A 225 6.87 11.94 13.84
C THR A 225 5.56 11.16 13.74
N ASN A 226 4.43 11.87 13.58
CA ASN A 226 3.11 11.24 13.52
C ASN A 226 2.18 12.03 12.57
N ILE A 227 1.55 11.33 11.63
CA ILE A 227 0.63 11.93 10.65
C ILE A 227 -0.59 12.62 11.27
N ARG A 228 -0.97 12.25 12.50
CA ARG A 228 -2.11 12.86 13.22
C ARG A 228 -1.82 14.23 13.81
N ARG A 229 -0.53 14.58 13.91
CA ARG A 229 -0.06 15.85 14.50
C ARG A 229 0.76 16.66 13.50
N THR A 230 0.57 16.37 12.22
CA THR A 230 1.24 17.12 11.17
C THR A 230 0.35 18.28 10.74
N ASP A 231 0.95 19.43 10.55
CA ASP A 231 0.28 20.62 10.02
C ASP A 231 -0.03 20.46 8.52
N ARG A 232 0.68 19.55 7.85
CA ARG A 232 0.52 19.30 6.42
C ARG A 232 0.83 17.85 6.05
N LEU A 233 0.01 17.27 5.16
CA LEU A 233 0.24 16.01 4.48
C LEU A 233 -0.10 16.19 3.01
N THR A 234 0.82 15.89 2.11
CA THR A 234 0.59 15.98 0.66
C THR A 234 0.53 14.58 0.06
N HIS A 235 -0.54 14.30 -0.67
CA HIS A 235 -0.70 13.10 -1.48
C HIS A 235 -0.51 13.44 -2.96
N MET A 236 0.52 12.85 -3.56
CA MET A 236 0.80 12.98 -5.00
C MET A 236 -0.01 11.95 -5.77
N MET A 237 -0.84 12.40 -6.70
CA MET A 237 -1.67 11.53 -7.53
C MET A 237 -1.39 11.76 -9.01
N ARG A 238 -1.57 10.70 -9.80
CA ARG A 238 -1.59 10.81 -11.26
C ARG A 238 -2.98 10.55 -11.80
N LYS A 239 -3.54 11.53 -12.52
CA LYS A 239 -4.88 11.44 -13.10
C LYS A 239 -4.83 11.64 -14.61
N THR A 240 -5.62 10.85 -15.34
CA THR A 240 -5.77 11.02 -16.79
C THR A 240 -6.59 12.28 -17.10
N LYS A 241 -6.45 12.78 -18.33
CA LYS A 241 -7.27 13.92 -18.81
C LYS A 241 -8.77 13.64 -18.70
N ASN A 242 -9.19 12.40 -18.90
CA ASN A 242 -10.59 12.02 -18.79
C ASN A 242 -11.09 12.02 -17.34
N ASP A 243 -10.25 11.57 -16.39
CA ASP A 243 -10.60 11.59 -14.97
C ASP A 243 -10.78 13.02 -14.48
N ILE A 244 -9.88 13.92 -14.88
CA ILE A 244 -9.99 15.35 -14.53
C ILE A 244 -11.26 15.95 -15.10
N LYS A 245 -11.57 15.71 -16.39
CA LYS A 245 -12.80 16.22 -17.00
C LYS A 245 -14.08 15.70 -16.34
N ARG A 246 -14.09 14.43 -15.91
CA ARG A 246 -15.22 13.88 -15.15
C ARG A 246 -15.39 14.57 -13.81
N LEU A 247 -14.29 14.83 -13.11
CA LEU A 247 -14.29 15.52 -11.82
C LEU A 247 -14.67 17.01 -11.97
N GLN A 248 -14.33 17.65 -13.08
CA GLN A 248 -14.79 18.99 -13.42
C GLN A 248 -16.30 18.99 -13.74
N ALA A 249 -16.76 18.09 -14.57
CA ALA A 249 -18.18 17.97 -14.93
C ALA A 249 -19.09 17.63 -13.73
N SER A 250 -18.56 16.95 -12.71
CA SER A 250 -19.30 16.67 -11.47
C SER A 250 -19.21 17.78 -10.42
N GLY A 251 -18.59 18.94 -10.72
CA GLY A 251 -18.37 20.03 -9.74
C GLY A 251 -17.43 19.67 -8.60
N PHE A 252 -16.73 18.52 -8.70
CA PHE A 252 -15.72 18.16 -7.69
C PHE A 252 -14.46 18.99 -7.84
N TYR A 253 -14.02 19.25 -9.06
CA TYR A 253 -12.95 20.17 -9.42
C TYR A 253 -13.51 21.37 -10.18
N ARG A 254 -12.92 22.52 -9.97
CA ARG A 254 -13.21 23.73 -10.71
C ARG A 254 -12.95 23.53 -12.21
N ASP A 255 -13.81 24.03 -13.07
CA ASP A 255 -13.63 23.98 -14.53
C ASP A 255 -12.53 24.96 -14.96
N VAL A 256 -11.33 24.46 -15.07
CA VAL A 256 -10.14 25.23 -15.47
C VAL A 256 -9.39 24.45 -16.53
N GLU A 257 -8.98 25.15 -17.59
CA GLU A 257 -8.16 24.56 -18.63
C GLU A 257 -6.74 24.30 -18.10
N LEU A 258 -6.33 23.03 -18.06
CA LEU A 258 -4.98 22.60 -17.72
C LEU A 258 -4.14 22.50 -19.01
N GLY A 259 -2.86 22.84 -18.92
CA GLY A 259 -1.92 22.68 -20.01
C GLY A 259 -1.64 21.22 -20.40
N GLU A 260 -0.56 20.99 -21.09
CA GLU A 260 -0.08 19.62 -21.36
C GLU A 260 0.46 18.99 -20.07
N PRO A 261 0.22 17.67 -19.84
CA PRO A 261 0.75 16.96 -18.68
C PRO A 261 2.29 16.96 -18.68
N ASP A 262 2.90 17.06 -17.50
CA ASP A 262 4.34 16.89 -17.34
C ASP A 262 4.70 15.41 -17.47
N PRO A 263 5.46 15.00 -18.51
CA PRO A 263 5.83 13.62 -18.73
C PRO A 263 6.95 13.13 -17.80
N SER A 264 7.41 13.96 -16.86
CA SER A 264 8.52 13.62 -15.97
C SER A 264 8.12 12.50 -15.02
N GLN A 265 9.04 11.54 -14.86
CA GLN A 265 8.89 10.42 -13.94
C GLN A 265 9.90 10.59 -12.79
N THR A 266 9.47 10.24 -11.60
CA THR A 266 10.35 10.19 -10.43
C THR A 266 11.37 9.05 -10.58
N ASP A 267 12.49 9.13 -9.86
CA ASP A 267 13.53 8.08 -9.92
C ASP A 267 13.01 6.74 -9.37
N ILE A 268 12.10 6.77 -8.42
CA ILE A 268 11.43 5.56 -7.90
C ILE A 268 10.54 4.93 -8.98
N GLU A 269 9.75 5.72 -9.70
CA GLU A 269 8.91 5.22 -10.80
C GLU A 269 9.75 4.58 -11.90
N LYS A 270 10.87 5.21 -12.28
CA LYS A 270 11.82 4.65 -13.24
C LYS A 270 12.39 3.32 -12.76
N ALA A 271 12.83 3.27 -11.48
CA ALA A 271 13.36 2.05 -10.89
C ALA A 271 12.32 0.92 -10.86
N LYS A 272 11.07 1.21 -10.48
CA LYS A 272 9.96 0.24 -10.49
C LYS A 272 9.67 -0.27 -11.91
N ALA A 273 9.52 0.63 -12.87
CA ALA A 273 9.27 0.28 -14.27
C ALA A 273 10.37 -0.62 -14.87
N GLN A 274 11.64 -0.34 -14.53
CA GLN A 274 12.76 -1.21 -14.91
C GLN A 274 12.65 -2.61 -14.31
N LYS A 275 12.23 -2.74 -13.04
CA LYS A 275 12.06 -4.05 -12.38
C LYS A 275 10.89 -4.85 -12.97
N GLU A 276 9.82 -4.17 -13.37
CA GLU A 276 8.67 -4.76 -14.05
C GLU A 276 8.97 -5.09 -15.53
N GLY A 277 10.15 -4.71 -16.04
CA GLY A 277 10.52 -4.91 -17.45
C GLY A 277 9.76 -3.98 -18.41
N GLN A 278 9.15 -2.93 -17.89
CA GLN A 278 8.46 -1.92 -18.68
C GLN A 278 9.43 -0.81 -19.09
N GLN A 279 9.35 -0.39 -20.34
CA GLN A 279 10.05 0.81 -20.75
C GLN A 279 9.20 2.03 -20.43
N PRO A 280 9.75 3.05 -19.73
CA PRO A 280 9.02 4.26 -19.46
C PRO A 280 8.59 4.92 -20.77
N THR A 281 7.29 4.96 -21.02
CA THR A 281 6.70 5.77 -22.09
C THR A 281 6.38 7.16 -21.54
N LYS A 282 6.10 8.14 -22.42
CA LYS A 282 5.58 9.44 -21.97
C LYS A 282 4.35 9.20 -21.11
N ASP A 283 4.39 9.69 -19.88
CA ASP A 283 3.20 9.69 -19.02
C ASP A 283 2.33 10.89 -19.43
N GLU A 284 1.14 10.61 -19.94
CA GLU A 284 0.15 11.62 -20.33
C GLU A 284 -0.80 11.97 -19.17
N ARG A 285 -0.46 11.59 -17.94
CA ARG A 285 -1.25 11.86 -16.74
C ARG A 285 -0.77 13.12 -16.05
N TYR A 286 -1.72 13.91 -15.58
CA TYR A 286 -1.44 15.10 -14.75
C TYR A 286 -0.98 14.69 -13.35
N GLN A 287 -0.03 15.42 -12.81
CA GLN A 287 0.44 15.28 -11.43
C GLN A 287 -0.38 16.20 -10.53
N ILE A 288 -1.25 15.61 -9.73
CA ILE A 288 -2.14 16.34 -8.83
C ILE A 288 -1.62 16.20 -7.40
N CYS A 289 -1.43 17.35 -6.73
CA CYS A 289 -1.11 17.43 -5.32
C CYS A 289 -2.39 17.64 -4.52
N GLU A 290 -2.78 16.65 -3.71
CA GLU A 290 -3.85 16.80 -2.72
C GLU A 290 -3.20 17.07 -1.37
N VAL A 291 -3.40 18.27 -0.84
CA VAL A 291 -2.72 18.77 0.35
C VAL A 291 -3.72 18.91 1.48
N HIS A 292 -3.56 18.12 2.53
CA HIS A 292 -4.28 18.26 3.78
C HIS A 292 -3.47 19.21 4.67
N ILE A 293 -3.98 20.39 4.94
CA ILE A 293 -3.23 21.47 5.60
C ILE A 293 -4.15 22.29 6.50
N GLU A 294 -3.60 22.79 7.62
CA GLU A 294 -4.21 23.88 8.37
C GLU A 294 -3.77 25.20 7.71
N TYR A 295 -4.73 25.95 7.20
CA TYR A 295 -4.47 27.15 6.43
C TYR A 295 -5.43 28.27 6.82
N ASP A 296 -4.94 29.51 6.81
CA ASP A 296 -5.74 30.72 6.99
C ASP A 296 -6.22 31.18 5.61
N LEU A 297 -7.49 30.90 5.29
CA LEU A 297 -8.07 31.21 4.00
C LEU A 297 -8.72 32.61 4.04
N PRO A 298 -8.28 33.57 3.21
CA PRO A 298 -8.80 34.93 3.23
C PRO A 298 -10.33 34.96 2.98
N GLY A 299 -11.06 35.63 3.86
CA GLY A 299 -12.51 35.80 3.75
C GLY A 299 -13.36 34.66 4.31
N TYR A 300 -12.71 33.58 4.80
CA TYR A 300 -13.40 32.42 5.37
C TYR A 300 -12.99 32.19 6.82
N GLU A 301 -13.89 31.61 7.61
CA GLU A 301 -13.65 31.08 8.96
C GLU A 301 -13.03 32.10 9.95
N GLU A 302 -13.39 33.40 9.84
CA GLU A 302 -12.92 34.47 10.72
C GLU A 302 -11.39 34.65 10.75
N GLU A 303 -10.71 34.37 9.64
CA GLU A 303 -9.25 34.47 9.50
C GLU A 303 -8.47 33.57 10.50
N LEU A 304 -9.04 32.43 10.86
CA LEU A 304 -8.40 31.42 11.71
C LEU A 304 -7.86 30.28 10.83
N PRO A 305 -6.64 29.76 11.09
CA PRO A 305 -6.15 28.58 10.41
C PRO A 305 -7.02 27.37 10.79
N VAL A 306 -7.69 26.81 9.80
CA VAL A 306 -8.52 25.60 9.95
C VAL A 306 -8.10 24.54 8.92
N PRO A 307 -8.47 23.26 9.14
CA PRO A 307 -8.10 22.20 8.23
C PRO A 307 -8.84 22.29 6.90
N TYR A 308 -8.07 22.33 5.81
CA TYR A 308 -8.57 22.25 4.43
C TYR A 308 -7.91 21.11 3.67
N VAL A 309 -8.58 20.66 2.62
CA VAL A 309 -7.99 19.84 1.54
C VAL A 309 -7.88 20.72 0.31
N ILE A 310 -6.66 21.04 -0.09
CA ILE A 310 -6.37 21.89 -1.23
C ILE A 310 -5.79 21.00 -2.34
N THR A 311 -6.41 21.02 -3.50
CA THR A 311 -5.97 20.23 -4.65
C THR A 311 -5.39 21.15 -5.71
N ILE A 312 -4.13 20.89 -6.10
CA ILE A 312 -3.38 21.71 -7.03
C ILE A 312 -2.82 20.84 -8.15
N ASP A 313 -2.91 21.30 -9.40
CA ASP A 313 -2.14 20.70 -10.50
C ASP A 313 -0.69 21.20 -10.45
N LYS A 314 0.24 20.25 -10.29
CA LYS A 314 1.68 20.57 -10.17
C LYS A 314 2.26 21.20 -11.43
N GLY A 315 1.76 20.81 -12.61
CA GLY A 315 2.29 21.29 -13.89
C GLY A 315 1.98 22.76 -14.18
N THR A 316 0.77 23.21 -13.81
CA THR A 316 0.29 24.58 -14.08
C THR A 316 0.18 25.45 -12.84
N ASN A 317 0.40 24.90 -11.66
CA ASN A 317 0.19 25.57 -10.36
C ASN A 317 -1.23 26.15 -10.20
N LYS A 318 -2.24 25.46 -10.77
CA LYS A 318 -3.64 25.86 -10.67
C LYS A 318 -4.33 25.10 -9.56
N VAL A 319 -5.07 25.83 -8.73
CA VAL A 319 -5.94 25.25 -7.72
C VAL A 319 -7.18 24.68 -8.39
N LEU A 320 -7.47 23.41 -8.13
CA LEU A 320 -8.63 22.67 -8.65
C LEU A 320 -9.77 22.62 -7.63
N ALA A 321 -9.45 22.48 -6.37
CA ALA A 321 -10.45 22.45 -5.31
C ALA A 321 -9.87 22.92 -3.97
N ILE A 322 -10.70 23.58 -3.16
CA ILE A 322 -10.46 23.88 -1.75
C ILE A 322 -11.71 23.43 -0.99
N ARG A 323 -11.55 22.46 -0.11
CA ARG A 323 -12.66 21.91 0.69
C ARG A 323 -12.34 21.90 2.16
N ARG A 324 -13.35 22.13 3.01
CA ARG A 324 -13.24 22.05 4.46
C ARG A 324 -12.93 20.61 4.88
N ASN A 325 -11.97 20.40 5.76
CA ASN A 325 -11.55 19.08 6.24
C ASN A 325 -11.86 18.86 7.73
N TYR A 326 -13.04 19.31 8.17
CA TYR A 326 -13.54 19.12 9.52
C TYR A 326 -15.04 18.77 9.47
N ARG A 327 -15.66 18.49 10.58
CA ARG A 327 -17.11 18.25 10.65
C ARG A 327 -17.83 19.57 10.94
N GLU A 328 -18.94 19.80 10.30
CA GLU A 328 -19.76 21.00 10.47
C GLU A 328 -20.22 21.16 11.93
N ASP A 329 -20.54 20.03 12.60
CA ASP A 329 -20.97 19.96 13.98
C ASP A 329 -19.83 20.05 15.02
N ASP A 330 -18.55 20.08 14.59
CA ASP A 330 -17.40 20.18 15.49
C ASP A 330 -17.00 21.64 15.77
N PRO A 331 -17.30 22.16 16.98
CA PRO A 331 -16.94 23.54 17.33
C PRO A 331 -15.42 23.79 17.41
N GLN A 332 -14.60 22.72 17.49
CA GLN A 332 -13.15 22.82 17.52
C GLN A 332 -12.54 22.70 16.12
N LYS A 333 -13.34 22.44 15.08
CA LYS A 333 -12.90 22.30 13.69
C LYS A 333 -11.69 21.37 13.53
N ARG A 334 -11.72 20.21 14.19
CA ARG A 334 -10.61 19.24 14.17
C ARG A 334 -10.49 18.57 12.80
N ALA A 335 -9.25 18.42 12.34
CA ALA A 335 -8.94 17.78 11.08
C ALA A 335 -9.50 16.34 11.01
N ARG A 336 -10.24 16.03 9.94
CA ARG A 336 -10.67 14.66 9.61
C ARG A 336 -9.48 13.87 9.07
N GLN A 337 -9.35 12.66 9.57
CA GLN A 337 -8.30 11.74 9.12
C GLN A 337 -8.78 10.95 7.90
N HIS A 338 -7.99 10.96 6.84
CA HIS A 338 -8.23 10.18 5.62
C HIS A 338 -7.13 9.14 5.38
N PHE A 339 -5.99 9.29 6.03
CA PHE A 339 -4.85 8.40 5.86
C PHE A 339 -4.59 7.58 7.12
N VAL A 340 -4.32 6.30 6.90
CA VAL A 340 -3.86 5.38 7.93
C VAL A 340 -2.43 4.99 7.61
N HIS A 341 -1.53 5.14 8.58
CA HIS A 341 -0.11 4.87 8.44
C HIS A 341 0.25 3.50 9.00
N TYR A 342 0.70 2.62 8.12
CA TYR A 342 1.25 1.32 8.44
C TYR A 342 2.76 1.40 8.56
N ILE A 343 3.34 0.98 9.69
CA ILE A 343 4.76 1.11 10.01
C ILE A 343 5.35 -0.26 10.33
N TYR A 344 6.47 -0.61 9.70
CA TYR A 344 7.24 -1.82 9.99
C TYR A 344 8.04 -1.66 11.29
N ILE A 345 9.03 -0.77 11.30
CA ILE A 345 9.75 -0.33 12.50
C ILE A 345 9.70 1.20 12.54
N PRO A 346 9.32 1.81 13.66
CA PRO A 346 9.30 3.26 13.78
C PRO A 346 10.68 3.87 13.50
N GLY A 347 10.71 4.87 12.63
CA GLY A 347 11.91 5.67 12.36
C GLY A 347 12.12 6.78 13.40
N PHE A 348 13.09 7.65 13.16
CA PHE A 348 13.30 8.86 13.95
C PHE A 348 12.33 9.97 13.54
N GLY A 349 11.89 9.97 12.27
CA GLY A 349 10.86 10.84 11.72
C GLY A 349 9.56 10.08 11.45
N ALA A 350 8.75 10.61 10.54
CA ALA A 350 7.47 10.00 10.17
C ALA A 350 7.63 8.66 9.44
N TYR A 351 8.65 8.55 8.56
CA TYR A 351 8.86 7.32 7.81
C TYR A 351 9.56 6.26 8.66
N GLY A 352 9.04 5.03 8.58
CA GLY A 352 9.60 3.87 9.28
C GLY A 352 10.80 3.26 8.54
N PHE A 353 11.48 2.34 9.23
CA PHE A 353 12.53 1.51 8.65
C PHE A 353 11.95 0.18 8.19
N GLY A 354 12.16 -0.17 6.92
CA GLY A 354 11.79 -1.45 6.33
C GLY A 354 12.99 -2.38 6.14
N LEU A 355 12.74 -3.51 5.51
CA LEU A 355 13.77 -4.53 5.21
C LEU A 355 14.91 -3.97 4.35
N ILE A 356 14.64 -3.03 3.45
CA ILE A 356 15.68 -2.34 2.68
C ILE A 356 16.72 -1.72 3.60
N HIS A 357 16.29 -1.05 4.67
CA HIS A 357 17.17 -0.40 5.63
C HIS A 357 17.92 -1.40 6.53
N ILE A 358 17.29 -2.53 6.85
CA ILE A 358 17.80 -3.49 7.82
C ILE A 358 18.77 -4.49 7.18
N ILE A 359 18.39 -5.06 6.04
CA ILE A 359 19.13 -6.14 5.38
C ILE A 359 19.60 -5.79 3.96
N GLY A 360 19.29 -4.61 3.43
CA GLY A 360 19.69 -4.20 2.08
C GLY A 360 21.21 -4.25 1.88
N GLY A 361 21.99 -3.80 2.87
CA GLY A 361 23.46 -3.89 2.84
C GLY A 361 23.96 -5.33 2.79
N TYR A 362 23.33 -6.24 3.54
CA TYR A 362 23.67 -7.68 3.51
C TYR A 362 23.33 -8.33 2.17
N ALA A 363 22.19 -7.98 1.57
CA ALA A 363 21.78 -8.47 0.26
C ALA A 363 22.71 -7.97 -0.85
N THR A 364 23.16 -6.72 -0.78
CA THR A 364 24.19 -6.16 -1.69
C THR A 364 25.51 -6.91 -1.57
N ALA A 365 26.02 -7.09 -0.35
CA ALA A 365 27.26 -7.83 -0.11
C ALA A 365 27.15 -9.30 -0.57
N GLY A 366 26.01 -9.95 -0.27
CA GLY A 366 25.73 -11.31 -0.74
C GLY A 366 25.72 -11.43 -2.26
N THR A 367 25.11 -10.47 -2.95
CA THR A 367 25.11 -10.40 -4.42
C THR A 367 26.52 -10.29 -4.97
N MET A 368 27.34 -9.39 -4.42
CA MET A 368 28.74 -9.23 -4.83
C MET A 368 29.55 -10.51 -4.63
N LEU A 369 29.41 -11.18 -3.49
CA LEU A 369 30.13 -12.41 -3.18
C LEU A 369 29.71 -13.57 -4.09
N ILE A 370 28.41 -13.73 -4.35
CA ILE A 370 27.90 -14.76 -5.26
C ILE A 370 28.48 -14.55 -6.66
N ARG A 371 28.45 -13.33 -7.18
CA ARG A 371 29.00 -12.98 -8.50
C ARG A 371 30.49 -13.29 -8.55
N GLN A 372 31.28 -12.86 -7.59
CA GLN A 372 32.71 -13.14 -7.51
C GLN A 372 33.04 -14.63 -7.47
N LEU A 373 32.27 -15.43 -6.72
CA LEU A 373 32.48 -16.88 -6.62
C LEU A 373 32.16 -17.59 -7.94
N VAL A 374 31.04 -17.22 -8.59
CA VAL A 374 30.64 -17.81 -9.89
C VAL A 374 31.62 -17.41 -11.00
N ASP A 375 32.02 -16.14 -11.04
CA ASP A 375 32.96 -15.62 -12.03
C ASP A 375 34.35 -16.22 -11.87
N ALA A 376 34.84 -16.35 -10.61
CA ALA A 376 36.09 -17.05 -10.34
C ALA A 376 36.05 -18.52 -10.78
N GLY A 377 34.91 -19.20 -10.55
CA GLY A 377 34.68 -20.56 -11.04
C GLY A 377 34.69 -20.66 -12.57
N SER A 378 34.04 -19.71 -13.23
CA SER A 378 34.00 -19.64 -14.69
C SER A 378 35.39 -19.42 -15.29
N LEU A 379 36.17 -18.47 -14.75
CA LEU A 379 37.54 -18.19 -15.20
C LEU A 379 38.50 -19.34 -14.91
N SER A 380 38.33 -20.02 -13.78
CA SER A 380 39.14 -21.18 -13.41
C SER A 380 38.89 -22.39 -14.32
N ASN A 381 37.61 -22.62 -14.70
CA ASN A 381 37.21 -23.72 -15.57
C ASN A 381 37.48 -23.45 -17.06
N LEU A 382 37.46 -22.19 -17.47
CA LEU A 382 37.71 -21.74 -18.86
C LEU A 382 38.88 -20.75 -18.87
N PRO A 383 40.11 -21.19 -18.55
CA PRO A 383 41.24 -20.30 -18.45
C PRO A 383 41.62 -19.72 -19.80
N GLY A 384 41.68 -18.40 -19.87
CA GLY A 384 42.34 -17.71 -20.97
C GLY A 384 43.86 -17.85 -20.91
N GLY A 385 44.55 -17.58 -22.01
CA GLY A 385 46.00 -17.67 -22.04
C GLY A 385 46.63 -16.64 -23.01
N LEU A 386 47.92 -16.48 -22.89
CA LEU A 386 48.74 -15.69 -23.78
C LEU A 386 49.40 -16.63 -24.78
N LYS A 387 49.32 -16.33 -26.09
CA LYS A 387 50.02 -17.04 -27.12
C LYS A 387 51.11 -16.17 -27.75
N SER A 388 52.23 -16.78 -28.09
CA SER A 388 53.31 -16.11 -28.79
C SER A 388 52.79 -15.65 -30.18
N ARG A 389 53.22 -14.46 -30.64
CA ARG A 389 52.79 -13.85 -31.88
C ARG A 389 53.04 -14.70 -33.14
N GLY A 390 54.02 -15.63 -33.10
CA GLY A 390 54.36 -16.53 -34.20
C GLY A 390 53.58 -17.84 -34.23
N LEU A 391 52.78 -18.14 -33.20
CA LEU A 391 52.02 -19.37 -33.11
C LEU A 391 50.76 -19.26 -33.98
N ARG A 392 50.61 -20.16 -34.96
CA ARG A 392 49.42 -20.26 -35.80
C ARG A 392 48.62 -21.50 -35.44
N ILE A 393 47.37 -21.32 -35.09
CA ILE A 393 46.41 -22.38 -34.81
C ILE A 393 45.39 -22.39 -35.93
N LYS A 394 45.20 -23.52 -36.61
CA LYS A 394 44.20 -23.64 -37.66
C LYS A 394 42.80 -23.57 -37.03
N GLY A 395 41.99 -22.61 -37.47
CA GLY A 395 40.67 -22.37 -36.90
C GLY A 395 40.68 -21.55 -35.61
N ASP A 396 41.61 -20.62 -35.43
CA ASP A 396 41.82 -19.77 -34.26
C ASP A 396 40.61 -18.86 -33.92
N ASP A 397 39.74 -18.61 -34.92
CA ASP A 397 38.55 -17.74 -34.78
C ASP A 397 37.32 -18.48 -34.21
N THR A 398 37.41 -19.78 -33.96
CA THR A 398 36.30 -20.58 -33.46
C THR A 398 36.68 -21.30 -32.17
N PRO A 399 35.73 -21.40 -31.20
CA PRO A 399 35.93 -22.16 -29.97
C PRO A 399 36.27 -23.63 -30.28
N ILE A 400 37.13 -24.24 -29.46
CA ILE A 400 37.46 -25.67 -29.57
C ILE A 400 36.32 -26.47 -28.95
N ALA A 401 35.74 -27.40 -29.72
CA ALA A 401 34.72 -28.31 -29.23
C ALA A 401 35.34 -29.42 -28.33
N PRO A 402 34.61 -29.98 -27.37
CA PRO A 402 35.07 -31.10 -26.57
C PRO A 402 35.45 -32.30 -27.46
N GLY A 403 36.70 -32.77 -27.36
CA GLY A 403 37.22 -33.87 -28.19
C GLY A 403 37.84 -33.47 -29.53
N GLU A 404 37.88 -32.19 -29.85
CA GLU A 404 38.47 -31.65 -31.09
C GLU A 404 39.99 -31.55 -30.95
N TRP A 405 40.72 -31.93 -31.99
CA TRP A 405 42.16 -31.79 -32.14
C TRP A 405 42.46 -30.79 -33.24
N ARG A 406 43.32 -29.80 -32.97
CA ARG A 406 43.74 -28.78 -33.94
C ARG A 406 45.22 -28.80 -34.22
N ASP A 407 45.56 -28.66 -35.49
CA ASP A 407 46.94 -28.51 -35.93
C ASP A 407 47.49 -27.14 -35.52
N VAL A 408 48.72 -27.14 -35.00
CA VAL A 408 49.40 -25.94 -34.52
C VAL A 408 50.80 -25.84 -35.11
N ASP A 409 51.06 -24.74 -35.86
CA ASP A 409 52.38 -24.42 -36.35
C ASP A 409 53.19 -23.65 -35.29
N VAL A 410 54.27 -24.21 -34.83
CA VAL A 410 55.15 -23.62 -33.81
C VAL A 410 56.43 -23.10 -34.44
N PRO A 411 56.76 -21.81 -34.33
CA PRO A 411 57.93 -21.20 -34.97
C PRO A 411 59.29 -21.60 -34.38
N GLY A 412 59.32 -22.51 -33.45
CA GLY A 412 60.51 -23.06 -32.77
C GLY A 412 60.21 -23.36 -31.30
N GLY A 413 60.76 -24.45 -30.79
CA GLY A 413 60.56 -24.91 -29.41
C GLY A 413 59.30 -25.77 -29.22
N ALA A 414 58.99 -26.09 -27.99
CA ALA A 414 57.82 -26.86 -27.64
C ALA A 414 56.53 -25.96 -27.62
N ILE A 415 55.37 -26.51 -27.92
CA ILE A 415 54.08 -25.81 -27.83
C ILE A 415 53.93 -25.15 -26.48
N ARG A 416 54.38 -25.82 -25.43
CA ARG A 416 54.29 -25.35 -24.04
C ARG A 416 55.04 -24.02 -23.80
N ASP A 417 56.11 -23.75 -24.52
CA ASP A 417 56.91 -22.53 -24.38
C ASP A 417 56.29 -21.32 -25.09
N ASN A 418 55.32 -21.58 -25.95
CA ASN A 418 54.61 -20.55 -26.74
C ASN A 418 53.21 -20.23 -26.27
N ILE A 419 52.70 -20.96 -25.27
CA ILE A 419 51.36 -20.76 -24.67
C ILE A 419 51.55 -20.66 -23.17
N LEU A 420 51.13 -19.53 -22.58
CA LEU A 420 51.12 -19.29 -21.14
C LEU A 420 49.66 -19.19 -20.69
N PRO A 421 49.11 -20.21 -20.04
CA PRO A 421 47.79 -20.07 -19.42
C PRO A 421 47.86 -19.03 -18.29
N LEU A 422 46.85 -18.16 -18.19
CA LEU A 422 46.77 -17.19 -17.12
C LEU A 422 46.45 -17.94 -15.81
N PRO A 423 47.15 -17.63 -14.70
CA PRO A 423 46.97 -18.33 -13.43
C PRO A 423 45.72 -17.81 -12.71
N TYR A 424 44.56 -18.24 -13.14
CA TYR A 424 43.33 -17.95 -12.40
C TYR A 424 43.26 -18.78 -11.12
N LYS A 425 42.85 -18.13 -10.04
CA LYS A 425 42.67 -18.80 -8.74
C LYS A 425 41.31 -19.48 -8.70
N GLU A 426 41.26 -20.63 -8.05
CA GLU A 426 40.01 -21.30 -7.75
C GLU A 426 39.12 -20.43 -6.83
N PRO A 427 37.77 -20.62 -6.85
CA PRO A 427 36.86 -19.95 -5.93
C PRO A 427 37.30 -20.09 -4.49
N SER A 428 37.40 -18.98 -3.76
CA SER A 428 37.89 -18.97 -2.40
C SER A 428 36.90 -19.58 -1.42
N GLN A 429 37.29 -20.60 -0.66
CA GLN A 429 36.48 -21.16 0.44
C GLN A 429 36.21 -20.15 1.55
N VAL A 430 37.09 -19.16 1.75
CA VAL A 430 36.93 -18.09 2.72
C VAL A 430 35.78 -17.18 2.30
N LEU A 431 35.66 -16.85 1.00
CA LEU A 431 34.52 -16.06 0.50
C LEU A 431 33.20 -16.83 0.60
N LEU A 432 33.23 -18.15 0.38
CA LEU A 432 32.02 -18.98 0.57
C LEU A 432 31.61 -19.02 2.05
N ALA A 433 32.53 -19.14 2.97
CA ALA A 433 32.25 -19.09 4.42
C ALA A 433 31.71 -17.72 4.84
N LEU A 434 32.26 -16.63 4.29
CA LEU A 434 31.78 -15.28 4.54
C LEU A 434 30.36 -15.08 3.99
N LEU A 435 30.04 -15.59 2.77
CA LEU A 435 28.70 -15.57 2.19
C LEU A 435 27.69 -16.27 3.11
N ASN A 436 28.03 -17.46 3.62
CA ASN A 436 27.18 -18.20 4.53
C ASN A 436 26.93 -17.42 5.82
N GLN A 437 27.95 -16.82 6.41
CA GLN A 437 27.83 -15.99 7.61
C GLN A 437 26.92 -14.77 7.38
N ILE A 438 27.12 -14.03 6.28
CA ILE A 438 26.29 -12.88 5.90
C ILE A 438 24.83 -13.31 5.72
N THR A 439 24.60 -14.45 5.07
CA THR A 439 23.26 -14.99 4.86
C THR A 439 22.57 -15.34 6.17
N GLU A 440 23.28 -15.99 7.11
CA GLU A 440 22.72 -16.33 8.42
C GLU A 440 22.41 -15.10 9.27
N GLU A 441 23.30 -14.10 9.26
CA GLU A 441 23.07 -12.84 9.97
C GLU A 441 21.87 -12.09 9.41
N ALA A 442 21.74 -11.99 8.08
CA ALA A 442 20.61 -11.35 7.43
C ALA A 442 19.28 -12.06 7.74
N ARG A 443 19.25 -13.39 7.69
CA ARG A 443 18.06 -14.17 8.08
C ARG A 443 17.68 -13.97 9.54
N ARG A 444 18.64 -13.88 10.44
CA ARG A 444 18.38 -13.58 11.85
C ARG A 444 17.80 -12.19 12.05
N LEU A 445 18.34 -11.17 11.34
CA LEU A 445 17.87 -9.79 11.43
C LEU A 445 16.49 -9.58 10.83
N SER A 446 16.17 -10.29 9.76
CA SER A 446 14.84 -10.24 9.12
C SER A 446 13.76 -11.00 9.88
N GLY A 447 14.11 -11.68 10.98
CA GLY A 447 13.17 -12.55 11.72
C GLY A 447 12.91 -13.91 11.06
N MET A 448 13.65 -14.22 9.99
CA MET A 448 13.53 -15.48 9.23
C MET A 448 14.45 -16.60 9.73
N ALA A 449 15.06 -16.46 10.89
CA ALA A 449 15.86 -17.53 11.44
C ALA A 449 14.98 -18.75 11.71
N ASP A 450 14.91 -19.65 10.73
CA ASP A 450 14.23 -20.92 10.91
C ASP A 450 14.95 -21.66 12.04
N MET A 451 14.20 -22.01 13.09
CA MET A 451 14.64 -23.08 13.96
C MET A 451 14.73 -24.34 13.08
N LYS A 452 15.95 -24.77 12.81
CA LYS A 452 16.14 -26.10 12.24
C LYS A 452 15.56 -27.08 13.25
N ILE A 453 14.37 -27.60 12.96
CA ILE A 453 13.75 -28.65 13.78
C ILE A 453 14.72 -29.83 13.96
N SER A 454 15.68 -29.99 13.01
CA SER A 454 16.78 -30.95 13.10
C SER A 454 17.78 -30.68 14.25
N ASP A 455 17.92 -29.44 14.72
CA ASP A 455 18.81 -29.07 15.81
C ASP A 455 18.17 -29.30 17.20
N MET A 456 16.86 -29.61 17.20
CA MET A 456 16.13 -29.96 18.41
C MET A 456 16.28 -31.46 18.64
N SER A 457 16.83 -31.83 19.77
CA SER A 457 16.87 -33.25 20.14
C SER A 457 15.44 -33.81 20.16
N SER A 458 15.25 -35.00 19.63
CA SER A 458 13.95 -35.70 19.63
C SER A 458 13.39 -35.93 21.06
N GLN A 459 14.15 -35.57 22.08
CA GLN A 459 13.81 -35.67 23.50
C GLN A 459 13.54 -34.31 24.16
N ALA A 460 13.52 -33.19 23.42
CA ALA A 460 13.22 -31.89 24.02
C ALA A 460 11.79 -31.86 24.55
N PRO A 461 11.56 -31.43 25.82
CA PRO A 461 10.21 -31.30 26.36
C PRO A 461 9.38 -30.35 25.51
N VAL A 462 8.12 -30.70 25.22
CA VAL A 462 7.18 -29.89 24.41
C VAL A 462 7.12 -28.42 24.89
N GLY A 463 7.19 -28.20 26.22
CA GLY A 463 7.17 -26.87 26.79
C GLY A 463 8.40 -26.02 26.44
N THR A 464 9.60 -26.64 26.33
CA THR A 464 10.84 -25.94 25.94
C THR A 464 10.76 -25.55 24.46
N THR A 465 10.26 -26.43 23.61
CA THR A 465 10.03 -26.19 22.19
C THR A 465 9.05 -25.02 21.97
N LEU A 466 7.94 -25.02 22.71
CA LEU A 466 6.94 -23.94 22.64
C LEU A 466 7.51 -22.59 23.13
N ALA A 467 8.29 -22.60 24.23
CA ALA A 467 8.90 -21.37 24.75
C ALA A 467 9.96 -20.77 23.78
N LEU A 468 10.70 -21.64 23.08
CA LEU A 468 11.66 -21.20 22.05
C LEU A 468 10.94 -20.64 20.81
N LEU A 469 9.87 -21.29 20.35
CA LEU A 469 9.03 -20.80 19.26
C LEU A 469 8.40 -19.45 19.63
N GLU A 470 7.87 -19.33 20.84
CA GLU A 470 7.28 -18.07 21.34
C GLU A 470 8.30 -16.93 21.38
N ARG A 471 9.54 -17.22 21.81
CA ARG A 471 10.62 -16.23 21.83
C ARG A 471 10.99 -15.74 20.42
N GLN A 472 10.98 -16.63 19.44
CA GLN A 472 11.28 -16.31 18.06
C GLN A 472 10.19 -15.46 17.41
N LEU A 473 8.92 -15.76 17.71
CA LEU A 473 7.75 -15.02 17.20
C LEU A 473 7.63 -13.61 17.81
N LYS A 474 8.30 -13.30 18.92
CA LYS A 474 8.20 -11.99 19.59
C LYS A 474 8.64 -10.81 18.71
N THR A 475 9.67 -10.98 17.89
CA THR A 475 10.15 -9.89 17.02
C THR A 475 9.14 -9.59 15.92
N MET A 476 8.61 -10.61 15.24
CA MET A 476 7.54 -10.47 14.25
C MET A 476 6.23 -10.04 14.90
N GLY A 477 5.90 -10.55 16.08
CA GLY A 477 4.73 -10.15 16.84
C GLY A 477 4.67 -8.66 17.14
N ALA A 478 5.81 -7.98 17.35
CA ALA A 478 5.84 -6.54 17.54
C ALA A 478 5.52 -5.76 16.24
N VAL A 479 5.92 -6.26 15.07
CA VAL A 479 5.55 -5.68 13.77
C VAL A 479 4.06 -5.91 13.51
N GLN A 480 3.58 -7.13 13.71
CA GLN A 480 2.18 -7.48 13.58
C GLN A 480 1.29 -6.64 14.50
N ALA A 481 1.68 -6.42 15.76
CA ALA A 481 0.94 -5.57 16.69
C ALA A 481 0.77 -4.13 16.14
N ARG A 482 1.78 -3.56 15.48
CA ARG A 482 1.67 -2.25 14.83
C ARG A 482 0.73 -2.28 13.63
N ILE A 483 0.79 -3.33 12.82
CA ILE A 483 -0.15 -3.51 11.69
C ILE A 483 -1.59 -3.60 12.21
N HIS A 484 -1.83 -4.39 13.26
CA HIS A 484 -3.15 -4.48 13.87
C HIS A 484 -3.64 -3.16 14.46
N ALA A 485 -2.74 -2.37 15.06
CA ALA A 485 -3.08 -1.03 15.53
C ALA A 485 -3.49 -0.11 14.38
N ALA A 486 -2.77 -0.13 13.25
CA ALA A 486 -3.13 0.61 12.05
C ALA A 486 -4.45 0.11 11.44
N MET A 487 -4.67 -1.21 11.36
CA MET A 487 -5.95 -1.78 10.90
C MET A 487 -7.12 -1.39 11.78
N LYS A 488 -6.91 -1.31 13.09
CA LYS A 488 -7.96 -0.82 14.02
C LYS A 488 -8.36 0.62 13.70
N GLU A 489 -7.39 1.47 13.38
CA GLU A 489 -7.65 2.85 12.95
C GLU A 489 -8.39 2.88 11.60
N GLU A 490 -7.97 2.06 10.63
CA GLU A 490 -8.64 1.93 9.34
C GLU A 490 -10.10 1.49 9.49
N PHE A 491 -10.36 0.46 10.29
CA PHE A 491 -11.72 -0.03 10.52
C PHE A 491 -12.59 0.99 11.24
N LYS A 492 -12.00 1.80 12.12
CA LYS A 492 -12.71 2.91 12.74
C LYS A 492 -13.15 3.96 11.72
N LEU A 493 -12.26 4.36 10.80
CA LEU A 493 -12.60 5.30 9.73
C LEU A 493 -13.66 4.71 8.78
N LEU A 494 -13.51 3.45 8.37
CA LEU A 494 -14.50 2.76 7.54
C LEU A 494 -15.86 2.66 8.23
N LYS A 495 -15.87 2.33 9.52
CA LYS A 495 -17.08 2.31 10.34
C LYS A 495 -17.81 3.66 10.33
N GLU A 496 -17.08 4.76 10.54
CA GLU A 496 -17.63 6.11 10.53
C GLU A 496 -18.21 6.46 9.15
N ILE A 497 -17.51 6.12 8.06
CA ILE A 497 -17.99 6.36 6.70
C ILE A 497 -19.23 5.52 6.38
N ILE A 498 -19.26 4.25 6.76
CA ILE A 498 -20.42 3.37 6.55
C ILE A 498 -21.63 3.90 7.29
N ARG A 499 -21.44 4.41 8.51
CA ARG A 499 -22.52 5.00 9.30
C ARG A 499 -23.06 6.29 8.69
N ASP A 500 -22.16 7.21 8.30
CA ASP A 500 -22.50 8.60 7.96
C ASP A 500 -22.93 8.77 6.49
N TYR A 501 -22.36 8.00 5.58
CA TYR A 501 -22.50 8.23 4.13
C TYR A 501 -23.19 7.09 3.35
N THR A 502 -23.44 5.93 3.97
CA THR A 502 -24.19 4.87 3.30
C THR A 502 -25.62 4.80 3.82
N SER A 503 -26.48 4.01 3.15
CA SER A 503 -27.88 3.84 3.60
C SER A 503 -27.97 3.55 5.09
N PRO A 504 -28.88 4.19 5.83
CA PRO A 504 -29.08 3.94 7.25
C PRO A 504 -29.58 2.52 7.55
N ASP A 505 -30.13 1.83 6.56
CA ASP A 505 -30.65 0.48 6.67
C ASP A 505 -29.66 -0.56 6.15
N TYR A 506 -29.74 -1.78 6.66
CA TYR A 506 -28.97 -2.89 6.13
C TYR A 506 -29.44 -3.24 4.70
N SER A 507 -28.49 -3.50 3.80
CA SER A 507 -28.79 -3.90 2.41
C SER A 507 -29.34 -5.34 2.29
N TYR A 508 -29.51 -6.04 3.39
CA TYR A 508 -30.03 -7.41 3.49
C TYR A 508 -30.85 -7.56 4.80
N VAL A 509 -31.72 -8.57 4.83
CA VAL A 509 -32.48 -8.88 6.05
C VAL A 509 -31.57 -9.58 7.04
N PRO A 510 -31.34 -9.05 8.25
CA PRO A 510 -30.53 -9.72 9.26
C PRO A 510 -31.07 -11.11 9.61
N GLN A 511 -30.22 -12.00 10.09
CA GLN A 511 -30.60 -13.39 10.40
C GLN A 511 -31.69 -13.51 11.48
N ASP A 512 -31.80 -12.52 12.36
CA ASP A 512 -32.84 -12.42 13.38
C ASP A 512 -34.20 -11.95 12.83
N GLY A 513 -34.28 -11.54 11.56
CA GLY A 513 -35.49 -11.15 10.87
C GLY A 513 -36.12 -9.83 11.32
N THR A 514 -35.52 -9.12 12.26
CA THR A 514 -36.00 -7.81 12.72
C THR A 514 -35.42 -6.67 11.89
N PRO A 515 -36.23 -5.74 11.35
CA PRO A 515 -35.73 -4.51 10.76
C PRO A 515 -34.97 -3.71 11.82
N GLN A 516 -33.70 -3.43 11.58
CA GLN A 516 -32.85 -2.68 12.49
C GLN A 516 -32.17 -1.55 11.71
N VAL A 517 -32.04 -0.40 12.33
CA VAL A 517 -31.32 0.73 11.75
C VAL A 517 -29.83 0.48 11.92
N LYS A 518 -29.12 0.33 10.79
CA LYS A 518 -27.68 0.06 10.76
C LYS A 518 -26.89 1.15 11.47
N ALA A 519 -27.26 2.42 11.27
CA ALA A 519 -26.56 3.55 11.86
C ALA A 519 -26.56 3.48 13.40
N GLU A 520 -27.68 3.11 14.04
CA GLU A 520 -27.78 2.97 15.49
C GLU A 520 -26.89 1.83 16.02
N ASP A 521 -26.84 0.69 15.31
CA ASP A 521 -25.97 -0.44 15.68
C ASP A 521 -24.50 -0.04 15.62
N TYR A 522 -24.10 0.72 14.56
CA TYR A 522 -22.74 1.19 14.38
C TYR A 522 -22.30 2.22 15.43
N ASP A 523 -23.23 2.98 16.04
CA ASP A 523 -22.90 3.92 17.11
C ASP A 523 -22.46 3.24 18.40
N ILE A 524 -23.10 2.12 18.76
CA ILE A 524 -22.93 1.47 20.05
C ILE A 524 -21.84 0.40 20.09
N VAL A 525 -21.24 0.03 18.94
CA VAL A 525 -20.30 -1.09 18.83
C VAL A 525 -18.93 -0.62 18.36
N GLU A 526 -17.86 -1.06 19.01
CA GLU A 526 -16.48 -0.87 18.56
C GLU A 526 -16.01 -2.00 17.64
N VAL A 527 -15.17 -1.64 16.68
CA VAL A 527 -14.63 -2.56 15.64
C VAL A 527 -13.13 -2.74 15.83
N ILE A 528 -12.68 -3.99 15.77
CA ILE A 528 -11.27 -4.35 15.93
C ILE A 528 -10.87 -5.40 14.86
N PRO A 529 -9.60 -5.55 14.53
CA PRO A 529 -9.12 -6.68 13.72
C PRO A 529 -9.36 -8.02 14.40
N VAL A 530 -9.60 -9.07 13.61
CA VAL A 530 -9.91 -10.42 14.12
C VAL A 530 -8.76 -11.01 14.91
N SER A 531 -7.53 -10.91 14.40
CA SER A 531 -6.36 -11.42 15.10
C SER A 531 -5.83 -10.35 16.06
N ASP A 532 -5.60 -10.76 17.29
CA ASP A 532 -4.93 -9.93 18.30
C ASP A 532 -3.56 -10.59 18.57
N PRO A 533 -2.44 -9.92 18.20
CA PRO A 533 -1.11 -10.45 18.43
C PRO A 533 -0.78 -10.61 19.92
N ASN A 534 -1.55 -9.98 20.80
CA ASN A 534 -1.47 -10.18 22.26
C ASN A 534 -2.33 -11.35 22.74
N ALA A 535 -3.20 -11.89 21.88
CA ALA A 535 -3.97 -13.08 22.22
C ALA A 535 -3.02 -14.30 22.32
N SER A 536 -3.27 -15.17 23.28
CA SER A 536 -2.50 -16.41 23.45
C SER A 536 -2.46 -17.21 22.16
N THR A 537 -1.28 -17.68 21.77
CA THR A 537 -1.12 -18.51 20.56
C THR A 537 -2.04 -19.75 20.62
N MET A 538 -2.37 -20.30 19.45
CA MET A 538 -3.21 -21.51 19.36
C MET A 538 -2.66 -22.63 20.27
N ALA A 539 -1.32 -22.78 20.33
CA ALA A 539 -0.65 -23.73 21.20
C ALA A 539 -0.85 -23.44 22.69
N GLN A 540 -0.77 -22.17 23.11
CA GLN A 540 -1.05 -21.76 24.48
C GLN A 540 -2.51 -21.98 24.84
N ARG A 541 -3.46 -21.70 23.95
CA ARG A 541 -4.88 -22.00 24.16
C ARG A 541 -5.12 -23.48 24.33
N VAL A 542 -4.51 -24.32 23.50
CA VAL A 542 -4.62 -25.78 23.65
C VAL A 542 -4.12 -26.23 25.01
N VAL A 543 -2.96 -25.73 25.46
CA VAL A 543 -2.40 -26.06 26.79
C VAL A 543 -3.32 -25.53 27.90
N GLN A 544 -3.85 -24.32 27.79
CA GLN A 544 -4.82 -23.75 28.74
C GLN A 544 -6.11 -24.56 28.78
N TYR A 545 -6.67 -24.93 27.63
CA TYR A 545 -7.86 -25.79 27.56
C TYR A 545 -7.62 -27.18 28.10
N GLN A 546 -6.43 -27.78 27.84
CA GLN A 546 -6.08 -29.08 28.42
C GLN A 546 -5.94 -28.97 29.95
N ALA A 547 -5.31 -27.92 30.46
CA ALA A 547 -5.21 -27.68 31.89
C ALA A 547 -6.58 -27.42 32.54
N ALA A 548 -7.45 -26.64 31.89
CA ALA A 548 -8.83 -26.41 32.33
C ALA A 548 -9.66 -27.71 32.33
N LEU A 549 -9.49 -28.53 31.30
CA LEU A 549 -10.17 -29.82 31.19
C LEU A 549 -9.72 -30.84 32.27
N GLN A 550 -8.43 -30.84 32.60
CA GLN A 550 -7.89 -31.62 33.72
C GLN A 550 -8.42 -31.16 35.07
N LEU A 551 -8.50 -29.83 35.27
CA LEU A 551 -9.10 -29.24 36.48
C LEU A 551 -10.60 -29.56 36.59
N ALA A 552 -11.34 -29.47 35.49
CA ALA A 552 -12.77 -29.83 35.45
C ALA A 552 -13.00 -31.33 35.72
N GLN A 553 -12.13 -32.22 35.25
CA GLN A 553 -12.17 -33.65 35.56
C GLN A 553 -11.83 -33.95 37.02
N GLY A 554 -10.94 -33.14 37.64
CA GLY A 554 -10.57 -33.28 39.06
C GLY A 554 -11.57 -32.70 40.08
N ALA A 555 -12.45 -31.79 39.66
CA ALA A 555 -13.44 -31.15 40.52
C ALA A 555 -14.78 -30.92 39.79
N PRO A 556 -15.53 -31.96 39.45
CA PRO A 556 -16.77 -31.85 38.66
C PRO A 556 -17.92 -31.09 39.38
N GLN A 557 -17.74 -30.75 40.65
CA GLN A 557 -18.73 -29.98 41.41
C GLN A 557 -18.55 -28.46 41.33
N LEU A 558 -17.50 -27.95 40.68
CA LEU A 558 -17.20 -26.54 40.57
C LEU A 558 -17.45 -25.97 39.15
N TYR A 559 -17.85 -26.79 38.20
CA TYR A 559 -18.17 -26.43 36.82
C TYR A 559 -19.57 -26.88 36.43
#